data_aaa25d534dd18248504c5023a81ed1a5
#
_entry.id   aaa25d534dd18248504c5023a81ed1a5
#
_cell.length_a   1.000
_cell.length_b   1.000
_cell.length_c   1.000
_cell.angle_alpha   90.00
_cell.angle_beta   90.00
_cell.angle_gamma   90.00
#
_symmetry.space_group_name_H-M   'P 1'
#
loop_
_entity.id
_entity.type
_entity.pdbx_description
1 polymer ?
#
loop_
_entity_poly.entity_id
_entity_poly.type
_entity_poly.pdbx_seq_one_letter_code
_entity_poly.pdbx_strand_id
1 'polypeptide(L)'
;GYNAYDGRMKAMLIIALFPLVVLLAQPLGYISYWIPVVLIGVGASAHQAWSANIFTTVSDLFPKNSIGSVIGIGGMAGGVGGVLVTKLGGYLFDYYEGLGHIQTGYTIMFVICALAYLLAWSVMKMLVPKYAPIQDL
;
A
#
# COMPACT_ATOMS: atom_id res chain seq x y z
N GLY A 1 -23.64 -15.87 5.76
CA GLY A 1 -22.19 -15.85 5.99
C GLY A 1 -21.50 -14.93 4.98
N TYR A 2 -20.39 -14.33 5.36
CA TYR A 2 -19.58 -13.55 4.42
C TYR A 2 -18.94 -14.50 3.42
N ASN A 3 -18.89 -14.12 2.13
CA ASN A 3 -18.06 -14.83 1.16
C ASN A 3 -16.56 -14.47 1.39
N ALA A 4 -15.65 -15.25 0.81
CA ALA A 4 -14.21 -15.06 1.00
C ALA A 4 -13.76 -13.65 0.57
N TYR A 5 -14.30 -13.14 -0.53
CA TYR A 5 -13.99 -11.80 -1.07
C TYR A 5 -14.38 -10.69 -0.08
N ASP A 6 -15.58 -10.72 0.47
CA ASP A 6 -16.04 -9.69 1.43
C ASP A 6 -15.21 -9.71 2.72
N GLY A 7 -14.83 -10.90 3.19
CA GLY A 7 -13.91 -11.06 4.31
C GLY A 7 -12.55 -10.42 4.04
N ARG A 8 -11.97 -10.68 2.86
CA ARG A 8 -10.69 -10.09 2.45
C ARG A 8 -10.77 -8.57 2.29
N MET A 9 -11.82 -8.05 1.67
CA MET A 9 -12.02 -6.61 1.50
C MET A 9 -12.12 -5.88 2.83
N LYS A 10 -12.76 -6.47 3.84
CA LYS A 10 -12.80 -5.93 5.21
C LYS A 10 -11.43 -5.99 5.88
N ALA A 11 -10.73 -7.11 5.78
CA ALA A 11 -9.39 -7.25 6.32
C ALA A 11 -8.43 -6.22 5.70
N MET A 12 -8.48 -6.05 4.37
CA MET A 12 -7.66 -5.07 3.65
C MET A 12 -7.99 -3.63 4.05
N LEU A 13 -9.26 -3.31 4.31
CA LEU A 13 -9.61 -1.98 4.83
C LEU A 13 -8.99 -1.73 6.21
N ILE A 14 -9.08 -2.71 7.10
CA ILE A 14 -8.45 -2.61 8.44
C ILE A 14 -6.93 -2.45 8.29
N ILE A 15 -6.30 -3.28 7.46
CA ILE A 15 -4.85 -3.22 7.19
C ILE A 15 -4.47 -1.85 6.60
N ALA A 16 -5.30 -1.26 5.73
CA ALA A 16 -5.06 0.05 5.12
C ALA A 16 -5.04 1.22 6.13
N LEU A 17 -5.57 1.02 7.33
CA LEU A 17 -5.51 2.03 8.39
C LEU A 17 -4.16 2.06 9.13
N PHE A 18 -3.43 0.94 9.17
CA PHE A 18 -2.16 0.87 9.90
C PHE A 18 -1.07 1.80 9.36
N PRO A 19 -0.89 1.99 8.04
CA PRO A 19 0.09 2.94 7.52
C PRO A 19 -0.15 4.39 7.95
N LEU A 20 -1.36 4.76 8.39
CA LEU A 20 -1.64 6.10 8.91
C LEU A 20 -0.80 6.45 10.14
N VAL A 21 -0.36 5.45 10.93
CA VAL A 21 0.50 5.71 12.09
C VAL A 21 1.86 6.29 11.70
N VAL A 22 2.31 6.07 10.44
CA VAL A 22 3.58 6.61 9.94
C VAL A 22 3.56 8.14 9.88
N LEU A 23 2.38 8.76 9.81
CA LEU A 23 2.24 10.22 9.90
C LEU A 23 2.77 10.78 11.23
N LEU A 24 2.80 9.97 12.27
CA LEU A 24 3.31 10.33 13.59
C LEU A 24 4.84 10.16 13.70
N ALA A 25 5.48 9.52 12.73
CA ALA A 25 6.90 9.21 12.78
C ALA A 25 7.75 10.48 12.90
N GLN A 26 7.44 11.50 12.11
CA GLN A 26 8.18 12.74 12.10
C GLN A 26 7.90 13.64 13.33
N PRO A 27 6.63 13.93 13.69
CA PRO A 27 6.33 14.78 14.84
C PRO A 27 6.72 14.15 16.20
N LEU A 28 6.85 12.83 16.29
CA LEU A 28 7.28 12.16 17.52
C LEU A 28 8.77 11.78 17.50
N GLY A 29 9.45 11.91 16.38
CA GLY A 29 10.85 11.55 16.21
C GLY A 29 11.80 12.36 17.11
N TYR A 30 11.44 13.56 17.53
CA TYR A 30 12.24 14.39 18.42
C TYR A 30 12.27 13.84 19.88
N ILE A 31 11.30 13.00 20.25
CA ILE A 31 11.23 12.40 21.59
C ILE A 31 12.24 11.24 21.68
N SER A 32 12.25 10.37 20.68
CA SER A 32 13.17 9.23 20.57
C SER A 32 13.22 8.73 19.14
N TYR A 33 14.41 8.42 18.65
CA TYR A 33 14.61 7.81 17.33
C TYR A 33 13.95 6.44 17.18
N TRP A 34 13.66 5.75 18.28
CA TRP A 34 12.97 4.45 18.26
C TRP A 34 11.50 4.57 17.85
N ILE A 35 10.87 5.73 18.10
CA ILE A 35 9.46 5.92 17.75
C ILE A 35 9.23 5.83 16.25
N PRO A 36 9.93 6.60 15.39
CA PRO A 36 9.85 6.44 13.95
C PRO A 36 10.15 5.03 13.47
N VAL A 37 11.17 4.37 14.04
CA VAL A 37 11.54 2.99 13.68
C VAL A 37 10.38 2.03 13.90
N VAL A 38 9.73 2.08 15.05
CA VAL A 38 8.56 1.22 15.35
C VAL A 38 7.38 1.56 14.45
N LEU A 39 7.06 2.85 14.26
CA LEU A 39 5.92 3.27 13.44
C LEU A 39 6.09 2.89 11.95
N ILE A 40 7.31 3.04 11.41
CA ILE A 40 7.63 2.60 10.05
C ILE A 40 7.58 1.07 9.98
N GLY A 41 8.04 0.35 11.00
CA GLY A 41 7.94 -1.10 11.10
C GLY A 41 6.50 -1.59 11.05
N VAL A 42 5.57 -0.91 11.73
CA VAL A 42 4.13 -1.19 11.65
C VAL A 42 3.61 -0.96 10.23
N GLY A 43 3.97 0.15 9.59
CA GLY A 43 3.60 0.42 8.20
C GLY A 43 4.12 -0.64 7.23
N ALA A 44 5.36 -1.08 7.39
CA ALA A 44 5.97 -2.14 6.57
C ALA A 44 5.28 -3.50 6.79
N SER A 45 4.89 -3.82 8.01
CA SER A 45 4.12 -5.04 8.32
C SER A 45 2.74 -5.01 7.65
N ALA A 46 2.08 -3.86 7.67
CA ALA A 46 0.81 -3.66 6.97
C ALA A 46 0.97 -3.83 5.44
N HIS A 47 2.08 -3.37 4.85
CA HIS A 47 2.40 -3.61 3.44
C HIS A 47 2.45 -5.10 3.11
N GLN A 48 3.13 -5.90 3.91
CA GLN A 48 3.21 -7.35 3.70
C GLN A 48 1.85 -8.04 3.83
N ALA A 49 1.07 -7.67 4.84
CA ALA A 49 -0.29 -8.18 5.03
C ALA A 49 -1.22 -7.81 3.85
N TRP A 50 -1.10 -6.59 3.33
CA TRP A 50 -1.83 -6.13 2.15
C TRP A 50 -1.47 -6.95 0.92
N SER A 51 -0.17 -7.13 0.65
CA SER A 51 0.35 -7.89 -0.48
C SER A 51 -0.17 -9.33 -0.49
N ALA A 52 -0.13 -10.00 0.67
CA ALA A 52 -0.64 -11.36 0.82
C ALA A 52 -2.15 -11.45 0.50
N ASN A 53 -2.94 -10.47 0.93
CA ASN A 53 -4.37 -10.42 0.66
C ASN A 53 -4.69 -10.15 -0.82
N ILE A 54 -3.93 -9.31 -1.52
CA ILE A 54 -4.09 -9.08 -2.97
C ILE A 54 -3.87 -10.39 -3.73
N PHE A 55 -2.77 -11.09 -3.50
CA PHE A 55 -2.47 -12.33 -4.22
C PHE A 55 -3.51 -13.41 -3.97
N THR A 56 -3.99 -13.53 -2.75
CA THR A 56 -5.08 -14.46 -2.43
C THR A 56 -6.41 -14.03 -3.04
N THR A 57 -6.69 -12.75 -3.15
CA THR A 57 -7.90 -12.26 -3.84
C THR A 57 -7.88 -12.63 -5.33
N VAL A 58 -6.71 -12.54 -5.99
CA VAL A 58 -6.55 -13.01 -7.37
C VAL A 58 -6.86 -14.50 -7.47
N SER A 59 -6.36 -15.30 -6.53
CA SER A 59 -6.62 -16.74 -6.51
C SER A 59 -8.10 -17.11 -6.28
N ASP A 60 -8.86 -16.25 -5.61
CA ASP A 60 -10.29 -16.45 -5.40
C ASP A 60 -11.16 -16.02 -6.60
N LEU A 61 -10.65 -15.12 -7.45
CA LEU A 61 -11.41 -14.53 -8.56
C LEU A 61 -11.10 -15.14 -9.92
N PHE A 62 -9.91 -15.71 -10.11
CA PHE A 62 -9.42 -16.19 -11.40
C PHE A 62 -9.25 -17.71 -11.42
N PRO A 63 -9.48 -18.38 -12.58
CA PRO A 63 -9.21 -19.80 -12.73
C PRO A 63 -7.71 -20.10 -12.62
N LYS A 64 -7.39 -21.33 -12.16
CA LYS A 64 -6.02 -21.74 -11.82
C LYS A 64 -5.01 -21.55 -12.94
N ASN A 65 -5.41 -21.69 -14.19
CA ASN A 65 -4.56 -21.55 -15.38
C ASN A 65 -4.14 -20.08 -15.65
N SER A 66 -4.87 -19.09 -15.17
CA SER A 66 -4.60 -17.66 -15.41
C SER A 66 -4.02 -16.91 -14.20
N ILE A 67 -4.06 -17.50 -13.01
CA ILE A 67 -3.56 -16.86 -11.77
C ILE A 67 -2.12 -16.35 -11.93
N GLY A 68 -1.22 -17.18 -12.48
CA GLY A 68 0.19 -16.80 -12.67
C GLY A 68 0.37 -15.57 -13.56
N SER A 69 -0.39 -15.49 -14.67
CA SER A 69 -0.34 -14.37 -15.60
C SER A 69 -0.88 -13.08 -14.95
N VAL A 70 -1.98 -13.16 -14.23
CA VAL A 70 -2.58 -12.01 -13.54
C VAL A 70 -1.65 -11.48 -12.45
N ILE A 71 -1.06 -12.37 -11.63
CA ILE A 71 -0.07 -11.99 -10.61
C ILE A 71 1.17 -11.39 -11.26
N GLY A 72 1.63 -11.94 -12.39
CA GLY A 72 2.79 -11.42 -13.13
C GLY A 72 2.56 -10.00 -13.65
N ILE A 73 1.40 -9.72 -14.23
CA ILE A 73 1.01 -8.37 -14.68
C ILE A 73 0.95 -7.40 -13.50
N GLY A 74 0.31 -7.83 -12.40
CA GLY A 74 0.24 -7.04 -11.16
C GLY A 74 1.63 -6.75 -10.59
N GLY A 75 2.53 -7.74 -10.60
CA GLY A 75 3.92 -7.59 -10.16
C GLY A 75 4.71 -6.60 -11.01
N MET A 76 4.56 -6.63 -12.34
CA MET A 76 5.16 -5.64 -13.24
C MET A 76 4.64 -4.22 -12.96
N ALA A 77 3.34 -4.05 -12.80
CA ALA A 77 2.75 -2.77 -12.45
C ALA A 77 3.27 -2.25 -11.09
N GLY A 78 3.40 -3.15 -10.09
CA GLY A 78 4.01 -2.83 -8.80
C GLY A 78 5.47 -2.40 -8.92
N GLY A 79 6.27 -3.08 -9.77
CA GLY A 79 7.65 -2.71 -10.06
C GLY A 79 7.77 -1.31 -10.67
N VAL A 80 6.95 -0.99 -11.67
CA VAL A 80 6.88 0.36 -12.27
C VAL A 80 6.48 1.39 -11.22
N GLY A 81 5.46 1.11 -10.41
CA GLY A 81 5.03 1.98 -9.31
C GLY A 81 6.15 2.23 -8.31
N GLY A 82 6.91 1.20 -7.93
CA GLY A 82 8.06 1.31 -7.05
C GLY A 82 9.13 2.27 -7.59
N VAL A 83 9.49 2.13 -8.87
CA VAL A 83 10.44 3.05 -9.53
C VAL A 83 9.93 4.50 -9.51
N LEU A 84 8.64 4.71 -9.83
CA LEU A 84 8.05 6.05 -9.84
C LEU A 84 8.06 6.69 -8.46
N VAL A 85 7.65 5.95 -7.43
CA VAL A 85 7.64 6.45 -6.03
C VAL A 85 9.05 6.75 -5.54
N THR A 86 10.04 5.90 -5.86
CA THR A 86 11.44 6.14 -5.49
C THR A 86 11.99 7.41 -6.15
N LYS A 87 11.72 7.61 -7.44
CA LYS A 87 12.11 8.84 -8.16
C LYS A 87 11.42 10.08 -7.60
N LEU A 88 10.13 9.98 -7.30
CA LEU A 88 9.38 11.08 -6.68
C LEU A 88 9.97 11.44 -5.32
N GLY A 89 10.30 10.43 -4.50
CA GLY A 89 10.93 10.65 -3.19
C GLY A 89 12.28 11.35 -3.32
N GLY A 90 13.16 10.87 -4.21
CA GLY A 90 14.44 11.52 -4.48
C GLY A 90 14.27 12.98 -4.89
N TYR A 91 13.40 13.25 -5.87
CA TYR A 91 13.11 14.61 -6.32
C TYR A 91 12.60 15.53 -5.21
N LEU A 92 11.67 15.03 -4.38
CA LEU A 92 11.14 15.80 -3.26
C LEU A 92 12.22 16.10 -2.21
N PHE A 93 13.06 15.13 -1.91
CA PHE A 93 14.13 15.31 -0.92
C PHE A 93 15.16 16.31 -1.40
N ASP A 94 15.66 16.18 -2.64
CA ASP A 94 16.63 17.11 -3.22
C ASP A 94 16.07 18.55 -3.30
N TYR A 95 14.80 18.70 -3.71
CA TYR A 95 14.14 20.00 -3.81
C TYR A 95 14.00 20.68 -2.45
N TYR A 96 13.49 19.96 -1.43
CA TYR A 96 13.29 20.55 -0.11
C TYR A 96 14.59 20.68 0.69
N GLU A 97 15.60 19.86 0.42
CA GLU A 97 16.95 20.04 0.97
C GLU A 97 17.57 21.34 0.44
N GLY A 98 17.46 21.58 -0.86
CA GLY A 98 17.93 22.83 -1.48
C GLY A 98 17.27 24.10 -0.93
N LEU A 99 16.04 23.97 -0.39
CA LEU A 99 15.32 25.06 0.30
C LEU A 99 15.64 25.13 1.81
N GLY A 100 16.42 24.24 2.37
CA GLY A 100 16.70 24.14 3.81
C GLY A 100 15.54 23.54 4.63
N HIS A 101 14.55 22.89 3.97
CA HIS A 101 13.33 22.37 4.60
C HIS A 101 13.09 20.89 4.31
N ILE A 102 14.15 20.06 4.37
CA ILE A 102 14.08 18.61 4.03
C ILE A 102 12.98 17.87 4.79
N GLN A 103 12.62 18.28 6.00
CA GLN A 103 11.54 17.71 6.80
C GLN A 103 10.19 17.80 6.09
N THR A 104 9.97 18.82 5.27
CA THR A 104 8.75 18.95 4.46
C THR A 104 8.69 17.84 3.40
N GLY A 105 9.82 17.52 2.76
CA GLY A 105 9.92 16.41 1.81
C GLY A 105 9.54 15.06 2.45
N TYR A 106 10.08 14.79 3.64
CA TYR A 106 9.71 13.57 4.39
C TYR A 106 8.23 13.54 4.77
N THR A 107 7.69 14.68 5.24
CA THR A 107 6.26 14.76 5.59
C THR A 107 5.37 14.43 4.38
N ILE A 108 5.67 14.99 3.21
CA ILE A 108 4.92 14.73 1.98
C ILE A 108 4.99 13.23 1.62
N MET A 109 6.16 12.61 1.68
CA MET A 109 6.31 11.18 1.40
C MET A 109 5.54 10.32 2.40
N PHE A 110 5.56 10.65 3.68
CA PHE A 110 4.78 9.92 4.69
C PHE A 110 3.27 10.05 4.45
N VAL A 111 2.80 11.23 4.04
CA VAL A 111 1.39 11.43 3.66
C VAL A 111 1.02 10.57 2.45
N ILE A 112 1.84 10.56 1.41
CA ILE A 112 1.63 9.72 0.22
C ILE A 112 1.57 8.25 0.63
N CYS A 113 2.54 7.75 1.39
CA CYS A 113 2.58 6.36 1.83
C CYS A 113 1.39 5.99 2.73
N ALA A 114 1.01 6.89 3.65
CA ALA A 114 -0.09 6.66 4.57
C ALA A 114 -1.45 6.55 3.87
N LEU A 115 -1.67 7.35 2.82
CA LEU A 115 -2.95 7.39 2.09
C LEU A 115 -3.02 6.39 0.93
N ALA A 116 -1.89 5.90 0.44
CA ALA A 116 -1.81 5.02 -0.73
C ALA A 116 -2.71 3.78 -0.61
N TYR A 117 -2.76 3.15 0.57
CA TYR A 117 -3.56 1.94 0.79
C TYR A 117 -5.05 2.19 0.84
N LEU A 118 -5.48 3.32 1.41
CA LEU A 118 -6.88 3.72 1.40
C LEU A 118 -7.35 4.05 -0.02
N LEU A 119 -6.51 4.73 -0.81
CA LEU A 119 -6.78 4.99 -2.21
C LEU A 119 -6.84 3.69 -3.01
N ALA A 120 -5.86 2.79 -2.83
CA ALA A 120 -5.83 1.51 -3.51
C ALA A 120 -7.06 0.66 -3.15
N TRP A 121 -7.46 0.62 -1.87
CA TRP A 121 -8.68 -0.06 -1.45
C TRP A 121 -9.93 0.52 -2.09
N SER A 122 -10.04 1.84 -2.14
CA SER A 122 -11.18 2.53 -2.75
C SER A 122 -11.29 2.20 -4.24
N VAL A 123 -10.17 2.28 -4.97
CA VAL A 123 -10.11 1.93 -6.40
C VAL A 123 -10.48 0.47 -6.60
N MET A 124 -9.93 -0.45 -5.81
CA MET A 124 -10.23 -1.87 -5.89
C MET A 124 -11.71 -2.13 -5.63
N LYS A 125 -12.31 -1.48 -4.63
CA LYS A 125 -13.74 -1.63 -4.32
C LYS A 125 -14.64 -1.04 -5.40
N MET A 126 -14.21 0.01 -6.10
CA MET A 126 -14.93 0.59 -7.22
C MET A 126 -14.89 -0.31 -8.46
N LEU A 127 -13.72 -0.91 -8.75
CA LEU A 127 -13.53 -1.77 -9.92
C LEU A 127 -14.16 -3.15 -9.74
N VAL A 128 -14.11 -3.69 -8.53
CA VAL A 128 -14.63 -5.03 -8.18
C VAL A 128 -15.60 -4.88 -6.99
N PRO A 129 -16.82 -4.35 -7.21
CA PRO A 129 -17.76 -4.07 -6.11
C PRO A 129 -18.32 -5.32 -5.46
N LYS A 130 -18.37 -6.45 -6.21
CA LYS A 130 -18.96 -7.71 -5.77
C LYS A 130 -18.09 -8.90 -6.15
N TYR A 131 -18.22 -9.99 -5.41
CA TYR A 131 -17.60 -11.25 -5.75
C TYR A 131 -18.21 -11.81 -7.04
N ALA A 132 -17.44 -11.86 -8.09
CA ALA A 132 -17.81 -12.41 -9.38
C ALA A 132 -16.60 -13.17 -9.97
N PRO A 133 -16.42 -14.46 -9.60
CA PRO A 133 -15.31 -15.25 -10.11
C PRO A 133 -15.46 -15.47 -11.60
N ILE A 134 -14.35 -15.34 -12.32
CA ILE A 134 -14.25 -15.57 -13.75
C ILE A 134 -14.07 -17.08 -13.95
N GLN A 135 -15.01 -17.71 -14.66
CA GLN A 135 -15.02 -19.17 -14.84
C GLN A 135 -14.35 -19.63 -16.14
N ASP A 136 -14.34 -18.77 -17.18
CA ASP A 136 -13.81 -19.09 -18.51
C ASP A 136 -12.85 -17.97 -18.97
N LEU A 137 -11.55 -18.33 -19.08
CA LEU A 137 -10.50 -17.57 -19.77
C LEU A 137 -9.67 -18.52 -20.61
#